data_04a867d3eb6463bf018ac4f4bfc0ed65
#
_entry.id   04a867d3eb6463bf018ac4f4bfc0ed65
#
_cell.length_a   1.000
_cell.length_b   1.000
_cell.length_c   1.000
_cell.angle_alpha   90.00
_cell.angle_beta   90.00
_cell.angle_gamma   90.00
#
_symmetry.space_group_name_H-M   'P 1'
#
loop_
_entity.id
_entity.type
_entity.pdbx_description
1 polymer ?
#
loop_
_entity_poly.entity_id
_entity_poly.type
_entity_poly.pdbx_seq_one_letter_code
_entity_poly.pdbx_strand_id
1 'polypeptide(L)'
;MANYTKKVQTTRNKVEIKGINQYNTPILTNNPETNWAINSSISKKIYRFSLKLNTHLNWLNYIQTVNKITTINDKNNQKIGFSLKTAYRKWPDFNIGYTKGFNQLSGLTKTAYSSDEINADFELTFLKFWTYKMEYQNLKNTNSMNQSNFYEVANTSIRYQKNNNPFEFEIFANNLLDNKVKNNYSFSDYMTTEQITYVLPRIFILSVTYKL
;
A
#
# COMPACT_ATOMS: atom_id res chain seq x y z
N MET A 1 3.75 16.92 11.03
CA MET A 1 5.19 17.08 11.32
C MET A 1 5.92 17.33 10.01
N ALA A 2 6.75 18.36 9.93
CA ALA A 2 7.57 18.64 8.76
C ALA A 2 9.04 18.56 9.19
N ASN A 3 9.86 17.86 8.43
CA ASN A 3 11.28 17.69 8.71
C ASN A 3 12.08 18.08 7.48
N TYR A 4 13.16 18.82 7.71
CA TYR A 4 14.21 19.08 6.73
C TYR A 4 15.52 18.50 7.24
N THR A 5 16.20 17.76 6.40
CA THR A 5 17.52 17.22 6.69
C THR A 5 18.46 17.54 5.56
N LYS A 6 19.61 18.14 5.88
CA LYS A 6 20.73 18.31 4.96
C LYS A 6 21.93 17.56 5.53
N LYS A 7 22.46 16.61 4.77
CA LYS A 7 23.67 15.88 5.11
C LYS A 7 24.77 16.35 4.18
N VAL A 8 25.90 16.78 4.75
CA VAL A 8 27.07 17.22 3.98
C VAL A 8 27.92 16.03 3.58
N GLN A 9 27.93 15.00 4.43
CA GLN A 9 28.68 13.78 4.19
C GLN A 9 27.74 12.58 4.37
N THR A 10 27.69 11.68 3.38
CA THR A 10 26.80 10.52 3.40
C THR A 10 27.56 9.27 2.95
N THR A 11 27.14 8.13 3.48
CA THR A 11 27.58 6.84 2.96
C THR A 11 26.57 6.37 1.92
N ARG A 12 27.03 6.15 0.70
CA ARG A 12 26.24 5.64 -0.40
C ARG A 12 26.93 4.42 -1.02
N ASN A 13 26.13 3.56 -1.63
CA ASN A 13 26.69 2.45 -2.39
C ASN A 13 27.04 2.91 -3.80
N LYS A 14 28.29 2.72 -4.19
CA LYS A 14 28.68 2.70 -5.60
C LYS A 14 28.18 1.38 -6.15
N VAL A 15 27.38 1.45 -7.21
CA VAL A 15 26.77 0.29 -7.85
C VAL A 15 27.49 -0.04 -9.13
N GLU A 16 27.95 -1.28 -9.29
CA GLU A 16 28.46 -1.82 -10.54
C GLU A 16 27.58 -3.00 -10.98
N ILE A 17 27.05 -2.93 -12.20
CA ILE A 17 26.20 -3.98 -12.77
C ILE A 17 27.01 -4.66 -13.87
N LYS A 18 27.21 -5.98 -13.74
CA LYS A 18 27.93 -6.84 -14.69
C LYS A 18 27.05 -8.03 -15.05
N GLY A 19 26.39 -7.98 -16.22
CA GLY A 19 25.39 -8.97 -16.58
C GLY A 19 24.20 -8.95 -15.62
N ILE A 20 23.93 -10.09 -14.98
CA ILE A 20 22.87 -10.25 -13.97
C ILE A 20 23.35 -9.94 -12.55
N ASN A 21 24.66 -9.70 -12.36
CA ASN A 21 25.23 -9.48 -11.04
C ASN A 21 25.32 -8.00 -10.71
N GLN A 22 24.93 -7.66 -9.49
CA GLN A 22 25.06 -6.32 -8.92
C GLN A 22 26.06 -6.33 -7.79
N TYR A 23 27.05 -5.44 -7.85
CA TYR A 23 28.07 -5.23 -6.83
C TYR A 23 27.84 -3.87 -6.17
N ASN A 24 27.70 -3.89 -4.84
CA ASN A 24 27.49 -2.69 -4.03
C ASN A 24 28.70 -2.43 -3.17
N THR A 25 29.40 -1.33 -3.40
CA THR A 25 30.53 -0.91 -2.58
C THR A 25 30.16 0.34 -1.80
N PRO A 26 30.13 0.31 -0.47
CA PRO A 26 29.88 1.49 0.31
C PRO A 26 31.02 2.50 0.15
N ILE A 27 30.68 3.73 -0.20
CA ILE A 27 31.61 4.84 -0.32
C ILE A 27 31.15 6.00 0.54
N LEU A 28 32.09 6.66 1.19
CA LEU A 28 31.85 7.93 1.84
C LEU A 28 31.92 9.03 0.79
N THR A 29 30.90 9.87 0.72
CA THR A 29 30.82 10.97 -0.25
C THR A 29 30.59 12.28 0.49
N ASN A 30 31.29 13.32 0.05
CA ASN A 30 31.12 14.69 0.54
C ASN A 30 30.02 15.44 -0.23
N ASN A 31 29.26 14.73 -1.05
CA ASN A 31 28.16 15.32 -1.80
C ASN A 31 26.96 15.57 -0.90
N PRO A 32 26.40 16.78 -0.91
CA PRO A 32 25.25 17.09 -0.07
C PRO A 32 24.02 16.28 -0.49
N GLU A 33 23.31 15.79 0.51
CA GLU A 33 22.00 15.19 0.37
C GLU A 33 20.98 16.07 1.07
N THR A 34 19.89 16.37 0.40
CA THR A 34 18.79 17.13 1.00
C THR A 34 17.52 16.30 0.99
N ASN A 35 16.85 16.27 2.12
CA ASN A 35 15.57 15.57 2.28
C ASN A 35 14.55 16.48 2.96
N TRP A 36 13.42 16.68 2.27
CA TRP A 36 12.23 17.32 2.83
C TRP A 36 11.16 16.27 3.02
N ALA A 37 10.64 16.15 4.23
CA ALA A 37 9.57 15.23 4.53
C ALA A 37 8.47 15.92 5.33
N ILE A 38 7.24 15.80 4.85
CA ILE A 38 6.03 16.28 5.53
C ILE A 38 5.12 15.08 5.77
N ASN A 39 4.85 14.81 7.04
CA ASN A 39 3.89 13.80 7.47
C ASN A 39 2.78 14.48 8.25
N SER A 40 1.55 14.34 7.81
CA SER A 40 0.39 14.90 8.48
C SER A 40 -0.72 13.86 8.58
N SER A 41 -1.39 13.84 9.72
CA SER A 41 -2.59 13.06 9.94
C SER A 41 -3.59 13.91 10.70
N ILE A 42 -4.73 14.17 10.09
CA ILE A 42 -5.83 14.94 10.68
C ILE A 42 -7.03 14.02 10.75
N SER A 43 -7.66 13.94 11.91
CA SER A 43 -8.88 13.18 12.09
C SER A 43 -9.93 14.01 12.82
N LYS A 44 -11.18 13.87 12.39
CA LYS A 44 -12.32 14.53 13.01
C LYS A 44 -13.50 13.57 13.12
N LYS A 45 -14.08 13.50 14.31
CA LYS A 45 -15.34 12.81 14.52
C LYS A 45 -16.50 13.78 14.22
N ILE A 46 -17.40 13.34 13.36
CA ILE A 46 -18.62 14.08 13.00
C ILE A 46 -19.78 13.11 13.23
N TYR A 47 -20.56 13.38 14.27
CA TYR A 47 -21.68 12.54 14.70
C TYR A 47 -21.26 11.08 14.89
N ARG A 48 -21.61 10.17 13.98
CA ARG A 48 -21.35 8.73 14.05
C ARG A 48 -20.17 8.26 13.19
N PHE A 49 -19.48 9.21 12.56
CA PHE A 49 -18.40 8.95 11.63
C PHE A 49 -17.09 9.58 12.09
N SER A 50 -16.01 8.95 11.71
CA SER A 50 -14.66 9.48 11.84
C SER A 50 -14.08 9.67 10.45
N LEU A 51 -13.76 10.89 10.11
CA LEU A 51 -13.01 11.25 8.91
C LEU A 51 -11.54 11.33 9.25
N LYS A 52 -10.70 10.81 8.38
CA LYS A 52 -9.24 10.91 8.53
C LYS A 52 -8.59 11.26 7.20
N LEU A 53 -7.71 12.24 7.22
CA LEU A 53 -6.83 12.60 6.12
C LEU A 53 -5.39 12.33 6.54
N ASN A 54 -4.68 11.56 5.72
CA ASN A 54 -3.25 11.29 5.90
C ASN A 54 -2.50 11.85 4.69
N THR A 55 -1.38 12.49 4.95
CA THR A 55 -0.51 13.02 3.90
C THR A 55 0.93 12.67 4.22
N HIS A 56 1.61 12.09 3.23
CA HIS A 56 3.03 11.83 3.27
C HIS A 56 3.66 12.40 2.00
N LEU A 57 4.51 13.41 2.16
CA LEU A 57 5.23 14.06 1.07
C LEU A 57 6.71 13.97 1.38
N ASN A 58 7.51 13.52 0.43
CA ASN A 58 8.96 13.40 0.58
C ASN A 58 9.65 13.80 -0.71
N TRP A 59 10.60 14.71 -0.60
CA TRP A 59 11.49 15.15 -1.69
C TRP A 59 12.93 14.93 -1.25
N LEU A 60 13.62 14.08 -1.99
CA LEU A 60 15.00 13.68 -1.71
C LEU A 60 15.85 13.99 -2.92
N ASN A 61 16.88 14.84 -2.74
CA ASN A 61 17.93 15.07 -3.72
C ASN A 61 19.22 14.43 -3.21
N TYR A 62 19.88 13.66 -4.07
CA TYR A 62 21.10 12.96 -3.73
C TYR A 62 21.94 12.62 -4.97
N ILE A 63 23.22 12.32 -4.75
CA ILE A 63 24.13 11.90 -5.81
C ILE A 63 24.34 10.38 -5.71
N GLN A 64 24.25 9.71 -6.85
CA GLN A 64 24.45 8.27 -6.98
C GLN A 64 25.45 7.97 -8.10
N THR A 65 26.32 6.99 -7.89
CA THR A 65 27.25 6.50 -8.92
C THR A 65 26.86 5.08 -9.33
N VAL A 66 26.57 4.90 -10.62
CA VAL A 66 26.24 3.60 -11.23
C VAL A 66 27.16 3.38 -12.41
N ASN A 67 27.87 2.26 -12.47
CA ASN A 67 28.85 1.93 -13.53
C ASN A 67 29.83 3.08 -13.82
N LYS A 68 30.35 3.72 -12.80
CA LYS A 68 31.27 4.88 -12.85
C LYS A 68 30.62 6.18 -13.36
N ILE A 69 29.35 6.19 -13.69
CA ILE A 69 28.61 7.40 -14.07
C ILE A 69 27.97 7.97 -12.80
N THR A 70 28.29 9.20 -12.49
CA THR A 70 27.74 9.91 -11.33
C THR A 70 26.62 10.84 -11.77
N THR A 71 25.46 10.74 -11.14
CA THR A 71 24.27 11.53 -11.44
C THR A 71 23.66 12.13 -10.19
N ILE A 72 23.04 13.28 -10.37
CA ILE A 72 22.16 13.88 -9.36
C ILE A 72 20.77 13.28 -9.59
N ASN A 73 20.21 12.73 -8.53
CA ASN A 73 18.90 12.11 -8.54
C ASN A 73 17.93 12.90 -7.67
N ASP A 74 16.77 13.18 -8.22
CA ASP A 74 15.64 13.76 -7.52
C ASP A 74 14.54 12.71 -7.37
N LYS A 75 14.23 12.35 -6.12
CA LYS A 75 13.16 11.43 -5.78
C LYS A 75 12.01 12.18 -5.11
N ASN A 76 10.83 12.06 -5.66
CA ASN A 76 9.61 12.65 -5.16
C ASN A 76 8.60 11.54 -4.84
N ASN A 77 8.24 11.42 -3.58
CA ASN A 77 7.22 10.50 -3.10
C ASN A 77 6.07 11.29 -2.47
N GLN A 78 4.87 11.13 -2.98
CA GLN A 78 3.68 11.76 -2.45
C GLN A 78 2.60 10.69 -2.23
N LYS A 79 1.98 10.70 -1.06
CA LYS A 79 0.86 9.83 -0.73
C LYS A 79 -0.18 10.62 0.05
N ILE A 80 -1.40 10.66 -0.46
CA ILE A 80 -2.54 11.33 0.17
C ILE A 80 -3.63 10.28 0.32
N GLY A 81 -4.09 10.09 1.55
CA GLY A 81 -5.13 9.12 1.87
C GLY A 81 -6.27 9.78 2.65
N PHE A 82 -7.48 9.47 2.25
CA PHE A 82 -8.71 9.84 2.95
C PHE A 82 -9.41 8.58 3.41
N SER A 83 -9.96 8.57 4.63
CA SER A 83 -10.82 7.48 5.08
C SER A 83 -12.01 7.97 5.89
N LEU A 84 -13.10 7.26 5.72
CA LEU A 84 -14.36 7.40 6.45
C LEU A 84 -14.64 6.09 7.18
N LYS A 85 -14.81 6.16 8.48
CA LYS A 85 -15.03 4.99 9.34
C LYS A 85 -16.21 5.25 10.27
N THR A 86 -16.98 4.23 10.58
CA THR A 86 -17.98 4.29 11.64
C THR A 86 -17.30 4.50 13.00
N ALA A 87 -17.84 5.43 13.78
CA ALA A 87 -17.34 5.76 15.13
C ALA A 87 -18.32 5.35 16.24
N TYR A 88 -19.37 4.59 15.94
CA TYR A 88 -20.44 4.23 16.86
C TYR A 88 -20.67 2.73 16.94
N ARG A 89 -20.46 2.15 18.12
CA ARG A 89 -20.41 0.70 18.38
C ARG A 89 -21.71 -0.08 18.11
N LYS A 90 -22.86 0.58 18.01
CA LYS A 90 -24.16 -0.07 17.76
C LYS A 90 -24.62 -0.03 16.30
N TRP A 91 -23.81 0.51 15.43
CA TRP A 91 -24.06 0.60 13.99
C TRP A 91 -23.23 -0.42 13.24
N PRO A 92 -23.59 -0.74 11.99
CA PRO A 92 -22.69 -1.49 11.13
C PRO A 92 -21.32 -0.85 11.15
N ASP A 93 -20.29 -1.65 11.36
CA ASP A 93 -18.92 -1.15 11.26
C ASP A 93 -18.52 -1.12 9.79
N PHE A 94 -18.17 0.04 9.30
CA PHE A 94 -17.61 0.17 7.99
C PHE A 94 -16.42 1.13 7.99
N ASN A 95 -15.50 0.88 7.09
CA ASN A 95 -14.35 1.71 6.83
C ASN A 95 -14.15 1.77 5.32
N ILE A 96 -14.17 2.97 4.75
CA ILE A 96 -13.91 3.20 3.34
C ILE A 96 -12.72 4.14 3.25
N GLY A 97 -11.70 3.73 2.53
CA GLY A 97 -10.49 4.50 2.32
C GLY A 97 -10.16 4.66 0.84
N TYR A 98 -9.67 5.82 0.48
CA TYR A 98 -9.04 6.08 -0.81
C TYR A 98 -7.65 6.65 -0.59
N THR A 99 -6.67 6.10 -1.28
CA THR A 99 -5.29 6.60 -1.23
C THR A 99 -4.76 6.80 -2.63
N LYS A 100 -4.24 7.98 -2.89
CA LYS A 100 -3.48 8.30 -4.10
C LYS A 100 -2.01 8.41 -3.78
N GLY A 101 -1.20 7.66 -4.52
CA GLY A 101 0.26 7.70 -4.47
C GLY A 101 0.83 8.24 -5.78
N PHE A 102 1.90 9.01 -5.68
CA PHE A 102 2.69 9.46 -6.81
C PHE A 102 4.16 9.35 -6.46
N ASN A 103 4.91 8.66 -7.30
CA ASN A 103 6.35 8.49 -7.13
C ASN A 103 7.04 8.87 -8.43
N GLN A 104 8.06 9.70 -8.33
CA GLN A 104 8.89 10.11 -9.45
C GLN A 104 10.35 10.01 -9.06
N LEU A 105 11.14 9.49 -9.94
CA LEU A 105 12.59 9.50 -9.87
C LEU A 105 13.13 10.13 -11.15
N SER A 106 13.99 11.12 -11.00
CA SER A 106 14.70 11.80 -12.08
C SER A 106 16.19 11.68 -11.82
N GLY A 107 16.94 11.20 -12.79
CA GLY A 107 18.39 11.00 -12.74
C GLY A 107 18.90 10.69 -14.14
N LEU A 108 19.58 9.57 -14.32
CA LEU A 108 19.94 9.06 -15.66
C LEU A 108 18.69 8.80 -16.51
N THR A 109 17.65 8.30 -15.88
CA THR A 109 16.34 8.08 -16.50
C THR A 109 15.29 8.78 -15.68
N LYS A 110 14.18 9.15 -16.32
CA LYS A 110 13.01 9.69 -15.63
C LYS A 110 11.94 8.62 -15.60
N THR A 111 11.60 8.18 -14.40
CA THR A 111 10.51 7.24 -14.17
C THR A 111 9.46 7.87 -13.27
N ALA A 112 8.20 7.65 -13.59
CA ALA A 112 7.08 8.07 -12.78
C ALA A 112 6.09 6.92 -12.65
N TYR A 113 5.42 6.89 -11.50
CA TYR A 113 4.47 5.87 -11.15
C TYR A 113 3.39 6.47 -10.27
N SER A 114 2.15 6.19 -10.58
CA SER A 114 1.02 6.56 -9.73
C SER A 114 0.23 5.34 -9.30
N SER A 115 -0.33 5.41 -8.12
CA SER A 115 -1.22 4.39 -7.57
C SER A 115 -2.51 5.02 -7.07
N ASP A 116 -3.63 4.39 -7.37
CA ASP A 116 -4.93 4.67 -6.79
C ASP A 116 -5.38 3.41 -6.06
N GLU A 117 -5.69 3.52 -4.77
CA GLU A 117 -6.08 2.41 -3.92
C GLU A 117 -7.40 2.74 -3.22
N ILE A 118 -8.37 1.84 -3.35
CA ILE A 118 -9.64 1.88 -2.64
C ILE A 118 -9.70 0.67 -1.74
N ASN A 119 -9.98 0.87 -0.45
CA ASN A 119 -10.25 -0.18 0.51
C ASN A 119 -11.62 0.06 1.13
N ALA A 120 -12.41 -0.99 1.25
CA ALA A 120 -13.70 -0.92 1.92
C ALA A 120 -13.91 -2.18 2.76
N ASP A 121 -14.17 -1.96 4.04
CA ASP A 121 -14.48 -3.02 5.00
C ASP A 121 -15.88 -2.77 5.54
N PHE A 122 -16.65 -3.81 5.68
CA PHE A 122 -18.00 -3.77 6.23
C PHE A 122 -18.24 -4.96 7.16
N GLU A 123 -18.77 -4.68 8.35
CA GLU A 123 -19.20 -5.71 9.29
C GLU A 123 -20.57 -5.34 9.86
N LEU A 124 -21.50 -6.29 9.82
CA LEU A 124 -22.85 -6.14 10.36
C LEU A 124 -23.22 -7.37 11.17
N THR A 125 -23.57 -7.17 12.46
CA THR A 125 -24.21 -8.20 13.27
C THR A 125 -25.71 -7.98 13.28
N PHE A 126 -26.48 -8.98 12.85
CA PHE A 126 -27.93 -8.94 12.77
C PHE A 126 -28.54 -10.18 13.44
N LEU A 127 -29.78 -10.09 13.82
CA LEU A 127 -30.51 -11.15 14.53
C LEU A 127 -29.75 -11.70 15.77
N LYS A 128 -28.86 -10.90 16.37
CA LYS A 128 -28.01 -11.20 17.53
C LYS A 128 -26.97 -12.33 17.35
N PHE A 129 -27.10 -13.16 16.34
CA PHE A 129 -26.30 -14.37 16.17
C PHE A 129 -25.59 -14.46 14.82
N TRP A 130 -25.94 -13.61 13.88
CA TRP A 130 -25.38 -13.59 12.56
C TRP A 130 -24.45 -12.41 12.39
N THR A 131 -23.26 -12.66 11.88
CA THR A 131 -22.31 -11.61 11.52
C THR A 131 -21.96 -11.78 10.06
N TYR A 132 -22.20 -10.72 9.28
CA TYR A 132 -21.78 -10.59 7.89
C TYR A 132 -20.57 -9.70 7.82
N LYS A 133 -19.54 -10.13 7.07
CA LYS A 133 -18.34 -9.33 6.77
C LYS A 133 -18.12 -9.28 5.28
N MET A 134 -17.62 -8.14 4.83
CA MET A 134 -17.18 -7.92 3.46
C MET A 134 -15.93 -7.06 3.47
N GLU A 135 -14.92 -7.47 2.71
CA GLU A 135 -13.68 -6.73 2.47
C GLU A 135 -13.52 -6.55 0.97
N TYR A 136 -13.20 -5.34 0.56
CA TYR A 136 -12.94 -5.00 -0.82
C TYR A 136 -11.67 -4.18 -0.94
N GLN A 137 -10.82 -4.55 -1.88
CA GLN A 137 -9.64 -3.79 -2.26
C GLN A 137 -9.60 -3.63 -3.77
N ASN A 138 -9.36 -2.40 -4.23
CA ASN A 138 -9.04 -2.09 -5.61
C ASN A 138 -7.70 -1.32 -5.63
N LEU A 139 -6.78 -1.77 -6.45
CA LEU A 139 -5.48 -1.15 -6.66
C LEU A 139 -5.26 -0.94 -8.15
N LYS A 140 -5.12 0.31 -8.56
CA LYS A 140 -4.71 0.67 -9.90
C LYS A 140 -3.31 1.26 -9.85
N ASN A 141 -2.41 0.70 -10.62
CA ASN A 141 -1.05 1.17 -10.77
C ASN A 141 -0.82 1.64 -12.21
N THR A 142 -0.27 2.84 -12.39
CA THR A 142 -0.01 3.42 -13.71
C THR A 142 1.45 3.87 -13.79
N ASN A 143 2.16 3.43 -14.82
CA ASN A 143 3.55 3.80 -15.07
C ASN A 143 3.67 5.06 -15.94
N SER A 144 4.90 5.52 -16.20
CA SER A 144 5.20 6.69 -17.01
C SER A 144 4.78 6.58 -18.49
N MET A 145 4.52 5.36 -18.98
CA MET A 145 4.02 5.09 -20.34
C MET A 145 2.48 5.01 -20.39
N ASN A 146 1.79 5.41 -19.32
CA ASN A 146 0.33 5.30 -19.16
C ASN A 146 -0.21 3.86 -19.22
N GLN A 147 0.63 2.86 -19.02
CA GLN A 147 0.20 1.49 -18.88
C GLN A 147 -0.35 1.30 -17.45
N SER A 148 -1.53 0.77 -17.33
CA SER A 148 -2.19 0.56 -16.05
C SER A 148 -2.43 -0.92 -15.77
N ASN A 149 -2.11 -1.33 -14.55
CA ASN A 149 -2.46 -2.64 -14.02
C ASN A 149 -3.50 -2.47 -12.93
N PHE A 150 -4.46 -3.35 -12.95
CA PHE A 150 -5.56 -3.38 -11.98
C PHE A 150 -5.49 -4.66 -11.16
N TYR A 151 -5.75 -4.52 -9.89
CA TYR A 151 -5.96 -5.63 -8.99
C TYR A 151 -7.20 -5.33 -8.13
N GLU A 152 -8.15 -6.23 -8.17
CA GLU A 152 -9.37 -6.14 -7.37
C GLU A 152 -9.57 -7.44 -6.62
N VAL A 153 -9.90 -7.37 -5.36
CA VAL A 153 -10.26 -8.51 -4.55
C VAL A 153 -11.45 -8.18 -3.67
N ALA A 154 -12.38 -9.09 -3.58
CA ALA A 154 -13.50 -9.04 -2.66
C ALA A 154 -13.57 -10.34 -1.89
N ASN A 155 -13.61 -10.24 -0.57
CA ASN A 155 -13.81 -11.37 0.35
C ASN A 155 -15.12 -11.14 1.10
N THR A 156 -15.82 -12.21 1.41
CA THR A 156 -17.02 -12.11 2.25
C THR A 156 -17.18 -13.32 3.13
N SER A 157 -17.74 -13.14 4.32
CA SER A 157 -18.15 -14.24 5.17
C SER A 157 -19.50 -13.98 5.83
N ILE A 158 -20.17 -15.05 6.14
CA ILE A 158 -21.36 -15.06 7.00
C ILE A 158 -21.14 -16.09 8.09
N ARG A 159 -21.20 -15.62 9.33
CA ARG A 159 -20.97 -16.43 10.53
C ARG A 159 -22.22 -16.47 11.38
N TYR A 160 -22.56 -17.67 11.82
CA TYR A 160 -23.59 -17.91 12.83
C TYR A 160 -22.97 -18.38 14.13
N GLN A 161 -23.22 -17.65 15.22
CA GLN A 161 -22.78 -18.00 16.56
C GLN A 161 -23.86 -17.57 17.57
N LYS A 162 -24.51 -18.55 18.21
CA LYS A 162 -25.49 -18.30 19.26
C LYS A 162 -24.82 -18.43 20.62
N ASN A 163 -25.12 -17.51 21.55
CA ASN A 163 -24.66 -17.60 22.94
C ASN A 163 -25.11 -18.93 23.57
N ASN A 164 -24.23 -19.54 24.35
CA ASN A 164 -24.42 -20.86 24.99
C ASN A 164 -24.61 -22.03 24.02
N ASN A 165 -24.26 -21.88 22.73
CA ASN A 165 -24.15 -22.96 21.79
C ASN A 165 -22.65 -23.23 21.53
N PRO A 166 -22.16 -24.47 21.71
CA PRO A 166 -20.76 -24.78 21.46
C PRO A 166 -20.39 -24.74 19.96
N PHE A 167 -21.39 -24.77 19.07
CA PHE A 167 -21.15 -24.75 17.65
C PHE A 167 -21.15 -23.33 17.07
N GLU A 168 -20.18 -23.07 16.22
CA GLU A 168 -20.08 -21.89 15.36
C GLU A 168 -19.96 -22.35 13.91
N PHE A 169 -20.73 -21.73 13.02
CA PHE A 169 -20.72 -22.03 11.58
C PHE A 169 -20.30 -20.79 10.83
N GLU A 170 -19.38 -20.92 9.87
CA GLU A 170 -18.96 -19.83 9.00
C GLU A 170 -18.88 -20.31 7.56
N ILE A 171 -19.46 -19.56 6.66
CA ILE A 171 -19.24 -19.67 5.21
C ILE A 171 -18.40 -18.47 4.81
N PHE A 172 -17.22 -18.74 4.23
CA PHE A 172 -16.29 -17.74 3.77
C PHE A 172 -16.05 -17.91 2.27
N ALA A 173 -16.09 -16.81 1.53
CA ALA A 173 -15.77 -16.76 0.12
C ALA A 173 -14.59 -15.81 -0.07
N ASN A 174 -13.47 -16.35 -0.55
CA ASN A 174 -12.26 -15.61 -0.85
C ASN A 174 -12.17 -15.32 -2.33
N ASN A 175 -11.68 -14.12 -2.67
CA ASN A 175 -11.43 -13.67 -4.04
C ASN A 175 -12.67 -13.86 -4.95
N LEU A 176 -13.82 -13.31 -4.53
CA LEU A 176 -15.08 -13.41 -5.27
C LEU A 176 -14.98 -12.96 -6.74
N LEU A 177 -14.08 -12.01 -7.02
CA LEU A 177 -13.85 -11.46 -8.35
C LEU A 177 -12.96 -12.34 -9.23
N ASP A 178 -12.37 -13.42 -8.65
CA ASP A 178 -11.49 -14.39 -9.32
C ASP A 178 -10.29 -13.75 -10.04
N ASN A 179 -9.72 -12.70 -9.44
CA ASN A 179 -8.49 -12.11 -9.95
C ASN A 179 -7.31 -13.05 -9.69
N LYS A 180 -6.52 -13.30 -10.73
CA LYS A 180 -5.45 -14.33 -10.70
C LYS A 180 -4.07 -13.75 -10.47
N VAL A 181 -3.89 -12.46 -10.73
CA VAL A 181 -2.57 -11.84 -10.77
C VAL A 181 -2.60 -10.46 -10.12
N LYS A 182 -1.62 -10.22 -9.27
CA LYS A 182 -1.32 -8.89 -8.71
C LYS A 182 0.06 -8.45 -9.18
N ASN A 183 0.12 -7.34 -9.90
CA ASN A 183 1.36 -6.76 -10.38
C ASN A 183 1.75 -5.57 -9.52
N ASN A 184 2.96 -5.59 -9.00
CA ASN A 184 3.58 -4.46 -8.30
C ASN A 184 4.79 -3.97 -9.08
N TYR A 185 4.92 -2.65 -9.18
CA TYR A 185 6.10 -2.01 -9.75
C TYR A 185 6.92 -1.34 -8.66
N SER A 186 8.21 -1.52 -8.73
CA SER A 186 9.16 -0.74 -7.96
C SER A 186 10.30 -0.27 -8.85
N PHE A 187 10.94 0.83 -8.50
CA PHE A 187 12.08 1.35 -9.24
C PHE A 187 13.11 1.95 -8.30
N SER A 188 14.34 1.80 -8.70
CA SER A 188 15.51 2.39 -8.10
C SER A 188 16.24 3.25 -9.13
N ASP A 189 17.36 3.83 -8.77
CA ASP A 189 18.17 4.70 -9.63
C ASP A 189 18.66 4.03 -10.92
N TYR A 190 18.65 2.71 -10.98
CA TYR A 190 19.26 1.91 -12.04
C TYR A 190 18.42 0.70 -12.47
N MET A 191 17.29 0.45 -11.81
CA MET A 191 16.48 -0.75 -12.07
C MET A 191 15.00 -0.47 -11.87
N THR A 192 14.20 -0.96 -12.80
CA THR A 192 12.76 -1.10 -12.63
C THR A 192 12.44 -2.58 -12.42
N THR A 193 11.68 -2.89 -11.38
CA THR A 193 11.27 -4.25 -11.06
C THR A 193 9.76 -4.37 -11.20
N GLU A 194 9.30 -5.36 -11.93
CA GLU A 194 7.93 -5.82 -11.94
C GLU A 194 7.85 -7.12 -11.14
N GLN A 195 7.02 -7.12 -10.11
CA GLN A 195 6.73 -8.30 -9.32
C GLN A 195 5.33 -8.80 -9.65
N ILE A 196 5.26 -9.99 -10.21
CA ILE A 196 4.01 -10.69 -10.51
C ILE A 196 3.73 -11.67 -9.39
N THR A 197 2.61 -11.47 -8.69
CA THR A 197 2.15 -12.38 -7.63
C THR A 197 0.90 -13.09 -8.10
N TYR A 198 0.95 -14.41 -8.17
CA TYR A 198 -0.23 -15.22 -8.44
C TYR A 198 -1.08 -15.31 -7.18
N VAL A 199 -2.34 -14.98 -7.31
CA VAL A 199 -3.32 -14.98 -6.22
C VAL A 199 -4.11 -16.29 -6.27
N LEU A 200 -4.50 -16.80 -5.11
CA LEU A 200 -5.38 -17.96 -5.04
C LEU A 200 -6.69 -17.68 -5.77
N PRO A 201 -7.21 -18.65 -6.53
CA PRO A 201 -8.49 -18.51 -7.22
C PRO A 201 -9.63 -18.31 -6.22
N ARG A 202 -10.83 -18.09 -6.73
CA ARG A 202 -12.04 -18.04 -5.90
C ARG A 202 -12.22 -19.34 -5.12
N ILE A 203 -12.34 -19.24 -3.81
CA ILE A 203 -12.48 -20.39 -2.90
C ILE A 203 -13.66 -20.13 -1.98
N PHE A 204 -14.50 -21.14 -1.80
CA PHE A 204 -15.56 -21.18 -0.80
C PHE A 204 -15.17 -22.17 0.30
N ILE A 205 -15.24 -21.73 1.54
CA ILE A 205 -14.87 -22.54 2.70
C ILE A 205 -16.06 -22.58 3.65
N LEU A 206 -16.46 -23.79 4.04
CA LEU A 206 -17.38 -24.00 5.16
C LEU A 206 -16.57 -24.41 6.37
N SER A 207 -16.69 -23.64 7.44
CA SER A 207 -16.04 -23.92 8.72
C SER A 207 -17.08 -24.25 9.79
N VAL A 208 -16.81 -25.29 10.57
CA VAL A 208 -17.59 -25.66 11.76
C VAL A 208 -16.62 -25.73 12.92
N THR A 209 -16.83 -24.87 13.91
CA THR A 209 -16.00 -24.82 15.12
C THR A 209 -16.81 -25.31 16.31
N TYR A 210 -16.25 -26.22 17.09
CA TYR A 210 -16.79 -26.67 18.37
C TYR A 210 -15.96 -26.13 19.52
N LYS A 211 -16.59 -25.44 20.45
CA LYS A 211 -15.95 -24.91 21.67
C LYS A 211 -16.17 -25.86 22.82
N LEU A 212 -15.08 -26.37 23.38
CA LEU A 212 -15.07 -27.23 24.56
C LEU A 212 -15.34 -26.43 25.84
#